data_75ace5418dfa7056dba55337e4520b6b
#
_entry.id   75ace5418dfa7056dba55337e4520b6b
#
_cell.length_a   1.000
_cell.length_b   1.000
_cell.length_c   1.000
_cell.angle_alpha   90.00
_cell.angle_beta   90.00
_cell.angle_gamma   90.00
#
_symmetry.space_group_name_H-M   'P 1'
#
loop_
_entity.id
_entity.type
_entity.pdbx_description
1 polymer ?
#
loop_
_entity_poly.entity_id
_entity_poly.type
_entity_poly.pdbx_seq_one_letter_code
_entity_poly.pdbx_strand_id
1 'polypeptide(L)'
;MSKLTTLAAGAALACVALGLATPIADAQPKSDAGACLNFTQVGGQRLADPHTLYLRAGRYIYRLGFANDCNTAVNETLIMHPVTNNDVICSAIELNVRVRETGESCVPNSLTRLTPDEAAALPPRDRP
;
A
#
# COMPACT_ATOMS: atom_id res chain seq x y z
N MET A 1 -70.89 -48.99 -14.83
CA MET A 1 -70.18 -49.64 -13.73
C MET A 1 -68.93 -48.82 -13.43
N SER A 2 -68.95 -48.30 -12.25
CA SER A 2 -67.90 -47.39 -11.65
C SER A 2 -66.55 -48.00 -11.65
N LYS A 3 -65.50 -47.16 -11.82
CA LYS A 3 -64.28 -47.26 -11.06
C LYS A 3 -63.63 -45.90 -10.96
N LEU A 4 -63.70 -45.34 -9.78
CA LEU A 4 -62.90 -44.22 -9.31
C LEU A 4 -61.41 -44.57 -9.33
N THR A 5 -60.61 -43.71 -9.83
CA THR A 5 -59.14 -43.75 -9.68
C THR A 5 -58.70 -42.48 -9.02
N THR A 6 -58.20 -42.63 -7.81
CA THR A 6 -57.72 -41.62 -6.91
C THR A 6 -56.40 -41.03 -7.42
N LEU A 7 -56.37 -39.74 -7.64
CA LEU A 7 -55.13 -38.96 -7.88
C LEU A 7 -54.46 -38.69 -6.56
N ALA A 8 -53.26 -39.22 -6.37
CA ALA A 8 -52.35 -38.82 -5.28
C ALA A 8 -51.50 -37.65 -5.74
N ALA A 9 -51.75 -36.51 -5.15
CA ALA A 9 -50.93 -35.33 -5.32
C ALA A 9 -49.68 -35.46 -4.47
N GLY A 10 -48.54 -35.67 -5.11
CA GLY A 10 -47.22 -35.58 -4.48
C GLY A 10 -46.73 -34.14 -4.50
N ALA A 11 -46.75 -33.48 -3.36
CA ALA A 11 -46.13 -32.18 -3.18
C ALA A 11 -44.61 -32.36 -3.01
N ALA A 12 -43.88 -32.06 -4.07
CA ALA A 12 -42.41 -31.93 -3.98
C ALA A 12 -42.06 -30.59 -3.36
N LEU A 13 -41.64 -30.59 -2.12
CA LEU A 13 -40.99 -29.45 -1.47
C LEU A 13 -39.59 -29.30 -2.07
N ALA A 14 -39.43 -28.35 -2.97
CA ALA A 14 -38.12 -27.87 -3.39
C ALA A 14 -37.56 -26.96 -2.30
N CYS A 15 -36.68 -27.49 -1.46
CA CYS A 15 -35.84 -26.66 -0.58
C CYS A 15 -34.83 -25.93 -1.45
N VAL A 16 -35.11 -24.67 -1.80
CA VAL A 16 -34.13 -23.74 -2.35
C VAL A 16 -33.24 -23.30 -1.18
N ALA A 17 -32.11 -23.96 -1.04
CA ALA A 17 -31.03 -23.48 -0.18
C ALA A 17 -30.45 -22.23 -0.82
N LEU A 18 -30.94 -21.06 -0.41
CA LEU A 18 -30.24 -19.80 -0.66
C LEU A 18 -28.91 -19.83 0.12
N GLY A 19 -27.86 -20.26 -0.58
CA GLY A 19 -26.51 -20.10 -0.12
C GLY A 19 -26.20 -18.59 -0.07
N LEU A 20 -26.34 -18.00 1.11
CA LEU A 20 -25.78 -16.69 1.41
C LEU A 20 -24.27 -16.85 1.37
N ALA A 21 -23.68 -16.67 0.18
CA ALA A 21 -22.26 -16.43 0.06
C ALA A 21 -22.01 -15.08 0.74
N THR A 22 -21.62 -15.11 2.00
CA THR A 22 -21.06 -13.94 2.66
C THR A 22 -19.77 -13.60 1.90
N PRO A 23 -19.62 -12.40 1.32
CA PRO A 23 -18.34 -11.99 0.82
C PRO A 23 -17.39 -12.00 2.01
N ILE A 24 -16.41 -12.88 1.98
CA ILE A 24 -15.26 -12.79 2.87
C ILE A 24 -14.60 -11.49 2.44
N ALA A 25 -14.82 -10.43 3.23
CA ALA A 25 -14.05 -9.21 3.06
C ALA A 25 -12.60 -9.62 3.32
N ASP A 26 -11.80 -9.70 2.24
CA ASP A 26 -10.35 -9.79 2.35
C ASP A 26 -9.92 -8.59 3.19
N ALA A 27 -9.66 -8.82 4.46
CA ALA A 27 -9.00 -7.86 5.32
C ALA A 27 -7.56 -7.75 4.81
N GLN A 28 -7.35 -6.94 3.78
CA GLN A 28 -6.00 -6.56 3.38
C GLN A 28 -5.33 -5.93 4.60
N PRO A 29 -4.16 -6.45 4.99
CA PRO A 29 -3.41 -5.85 6.07
C PRO A 29 -3.15 -4.39 5.69
N LYS A 30 -3.79 -3.47 6.42
CA LYS A 30 -3.61 -2.03 6.18
C LYS A 30 -2.16 -1.70 6.47
N SER A 31 -1.50 -1.07 5.50
CA SER A 31 -0.22 -0.43 5.73
C SER A 31 -0.36 0.51 6.95
N ASP A 32 0.62 0.46 7.86
CA ASP A 32 0.63 1.29 9.07
C ASP A 32 0.85 2.76 8.70
N ALA A 33 -0.23 3.47 8.38
CA ALA A 33 -0.22 4.91 8.31
C ALA A 33 0.02 5.45 9.73
N GLY A 34 1.19 6.02 9.99
CA GLY A 34 1.57 6.54 11.31
C GLY A 34 2.72 5.78 11.99
N ALA A 35 3.26 4.74 11.36
CA ALA A 35 4.50 4.15 11.83
C ALA A 35 5.67 5.10 11.52
N CYS A 36 6.39 5.52 12.57
CA CYS A 36 7.51 6.43 12.42
C CYS A 36 8.71 5.74 11.76
N LEU A 37 9.37 6.47 10.86
CA LEU A 37 10.61 6.10 10.20
C LEU A 37 11.80 6.54 11.06
N ASN A 38 12.72 5.64 11.36
CA ASN A 38 14.00 6.04 11.92
C ASN A 38 14.95 6.40 10.77
N PHE A 39 15.24 7.70 10.64
CA PHE A 39 16.01 8.24 9.53
C PHE A 39 17.46 7.75 9.50
N THR A 40 18.07 7.50 10.67
CA THR A 40 19.45 6.98 10.76
C THR A 40 19.58 5.55 10.20
N GLN A 41 18.46 4.83 10.09
CA GLN A 41 18.43 3.47 9.57
C GLN A 41 18.12 3.39 8.07
N VAL A 42 17.92 4.53 7.40
CA VAL A 42 17.66 4.55 5.95
C VAL A 42 18.90 4.09 5.20
N GLY A 43 18.84 2.92 4.60
CA GLY A 43 19.94 2.27 3.88
C GLY A 43 19.68 2.06 2.39
N GLY A 44 18.52 2.43 1.88
CA GLY A 44 18.18 2.30 0.47
C GLY A 44 16.99 3.17 0.09
N GLN A 45 16.98 3.63 -1.15
CA GLN A 45 15.87 4.39 -1.71
C GLN A 45 15.66 4.02 -3.18
N ARG A 46 14.40 4.04 -3.63
CA ARG A 46 14.04 3.80 -5.01
C ARG A 46 12.83 4.62 -5.40
N LEU A 47 13.00 5.52 -6.37
CA LEU A 47 11.89 6.23 -7.00
C LEU A 47 11.22 5.29 -7.99
N ALA A 48 9.97 4.91 -7.72
CA ALA A 48 9.19 4.02 -8.58
C ALA A 48 8.50 4.78 -9.71
N ASP A 49 8.00 5.96 -9.40
CA ASP A 49 7.36 6.90 -10.31
C ASP A 49 7.53 8.33 -9.77
N PRO A 50 7.16 9.39 -10.52
CA PRO A 50 7.34 10.78 -10.08
C PRO A 50 6.70 11.15 -8.74
N HIS A 51 5.73 10.36 -8.28
CA HIS A 51 4.99 10.60 -7.03
C HIS A 51 5.29 9.61 -5.91
N THR A 52 6.12 8.57 -6.17
CA THR A 52 6.29 7.47 -5.23
C THR A 52 7.75 7.10 -5.04
N LEU A 53 8.24 7.25 -3.82
CA LEU A 53 9.57 6.83 -3.39
C LEU A 53 9.45 5.72 -2.34
N TYR A 54 10.15 4.61 -2.56
CA TYR A 54 10.32 3.58 -1.54
C TYR A 54 11.63 3.77 -0.80
N LEU A 55 11.56 3.65 0.53
CA LEU A 55 12.68 3.77 1.45
C LEU A 55 12.83 2.48 2.25
N ARG A 56 14.04 1.97 2.37
CA ARG A 56 14.34 0.89 3.30
C ARG A 56 15.00 1.46 4.55
N ALA A 57 14.37 1.25 5.71
CA ALA A 57 14.92 1.59 7.01
C ALA A 57 14.95 0.35 7.90
N GLY A 58 16.15 -0.18 8.14
CA GLY A 58 16.34 -1.45 8.79
C GLY A 58 15.66 -2.59 7.99
N ARG A 59 14.73 -3.28 8.63
CA ARG A 59 13.94 -4.37 8.02
C ARG A 59 12.63 -3.94 7.37
N TYR A 60 12.26 -2.66 7.51
CA TYR A 60 10.99 -2.14 7.03
C TYR A 60 11.15 -1.37 5.73
N ILE A 61 10.10 -1.41 4.92
CA ILE A 61 9.98 -0.58 3.72
C ILE A 61 8.87 0.44 3.95
N TYR A 62 9.17 1.68 3.61
CA TYR A 62 8.25 2.80 3.68
C TYR A 62 7.96 3.32 2.29
N ARG A 63 6.73 3.76 2.08
CA ARG A 63 6.31 4.48 0.88
C ARG A 63 6.17 5.95 1.24
N LEU A 64 6.91 6.80 0.57
CA LEU A 64 6.82 8.25 0.63
C LEU A 64 6.14 8.74 -0.65
N GLY A 65 5.02 9.41 -0.51
CA GLY A 65 4.30 10.03 -1.62
C GLY A 65 4.67 11.50 -1.76
N PHE A 66 4.62 12.02 -2.99
CA PHE A 66 4.86 13.43 -3.32
C PHE A 66 3.62 14.09 -3.89
N ALA A 67 3.39 15.35 -3.54
CA ALA A 67 2.29 16.14 -4.04
C ALA A 67 2.56 16.69 -5.44
N ASN A 68 3.83 16.90 -5.79
CA ASN A 68 4.29 17.33 -7.11
C ASN A 68 5.10 16.23 -7.80
N ASP A 69 5.31 16.39 -9.10
CA ASP A 69 6.22 15.52 -9.84
C ASP A 69 7.64 15.67 -9.31
N CYS A 70 8.19 14.59 -8.79
CA CYS A 70 9.58 14.49 -8.39
C CYS A 70 10.33 13.74 -9.49
N ASN A 71 10.56 14.42 -10.62
CA ASN A 71 11.24 13.83 -11.76
C ASN A 71 12.73 13.86 -11.55
N THR A 72 13.34 12.67 -11.60
CA THR A 72 14.78 12.53 -11.68
C THR A 72 15.16 12.03 -13.08
N ALA A 73 16.12 12.65 -13.70
CA ALA A 73 16.75 12.07 -14.89
C ALA A 73 17.52 10.79 -14.49
N VAL A 74 17.82 9.97 -15.47
CA VAL A 74 18.65 8.77 -15.26
C VAL A 74 19.99 9.21 -14.65
N ASN A 75 20.30 8.75 -13.45
CA ASN A 75 21.48 9.07 -12.64
C ASN A 75 21.36 10.28 -11.69
N GLU A 76 20.21 10.93 -11.60
CA GLU A 76 19.99 11.93 -10.54
C GLU A 76 19.72 11.25 -9.20
N THR A 77 20.17 11.88 -8.13
CA THR A 77 20.05 11.34 -6.77
C THR A 77 19.14 12.22 -5.94
N LEU A 78 18.20 11.59 -5.25
CA LEU A 78 17.41 12.29 -4.24
C LEU A 78 18.22 12.41 -2.95
N ILE A 79 18.25 13.61 -2.40
CA ILE A 79 18.76 13.88 -1.06
C ILE A 79 17.59 14.19 -0.14
N MET A 80 17.65 13.60 1.05
CA MET A 80 16.63 13.80 2.08
C MET A 80 17.28 14.28 3.35
N HIS A 81 16.59 15.21 4.02
CA HIS A 81 16.99 15.70 5.34
C HIS A 81 15.75 15.83 6.22
N PRO A 82 15.82 15.43 7.50
CA PRO A 82 14.82 15.83 8.48
C PRO A 82 14.73 17.35 8.57
N VAL A 83 13.52 17.88 8.64
CA VAL A 83 13.27 19.32 8.83
C VAL A 83 13.60 19.73 10.27
N THR A 84 13.46 18.78 11.20
CA THR A 84 13.77 18.92 12.62
C THR A 84 15.06 18.15 12.94
N ASN A 85 15.70 18.49 14.06
CA ASN A 85 16.86 17.72 14.56
C ASN A 85 16.46 16.37 15.18
N ASN A 86 15.38 15.80 14.74
CA ASN A 86 14.86 14.52 15.21
C ASN A 86 15.03 13.46 14.12
N ASP A 87 15.66 12.35 14.47
CA ASP A 87 15.84 11.22 13.56
C ASP A 87 14.59 10.34 13.42
N VAL A 88 13.57 10.58 14.24
CA VAL A 88 12.30 9.84 14.20
C VAL A 88 11.28 10.68 13.44
N ILE A 89 10.94 10.24 12.26
CA ILE A 89 10.03 10.90 11.31
C ILE A 89 8.69 10.18 11.33
N CYS A 90 7.65 10.85 11.80
CA CYS A 90 6.29 10.29 11.89
C CYS A 90 5.34 10.86 10.83
N SER A 91 5.73 11.95 10.19
CA SER A 91 4.95 12.61 9.16
C SER A 91 5.80 12.95 7.94
N ALA A 92 5.21 12.89 6.76
CA ALA A 92 5.89 13.22 5.51
C ALA A 92 6.44 14.65 5.49
N ILE A 93 5.74 15.61 6.10
CA ILE A 93 6.14 17.03 6.16
C ILE A 93 7.41 17.29 6.98
N GLU A 94 7.86 16.32 7.76
CA GLU A 94 9.11 16.38 8.53
C GLU A 94 10.33 16.06 7.67
N LEU A 95 10.14 15.71 6.39
CA LEU A 95 11.20 15.44 5.44
C LEU A 95 11.30 16.56 4.40
N ASN A 96 12.50 17.05 4.19
CA ASN A 96 12.87 17.87 3.04
C ASN A 96 13.52 16.95 2.00
N VAL A 97 12.94 16.87 0.80
CA VAL A 97 13.44 16.04 -0.29
C VAL A 97 13.77 16.91 -1.49
N ARG A 98 14.95 16.72 -2.04
CA ARG A 98 15.43 17.48 -3.22
C ARG A 98 16.19 16.58 -4.18
N VAL A 99 16.12 16.95 -5.45
CA VAL A 99 17.02 16.40 -6.47
C VAL A 99 18.39 17.06 -6.31
N ARG A 100 19.43 16.25 -6.12
CA ARG A 100 20.79 16.76 -5.82
C ARG A 100 21.31 17.67 -6.93
N GLU A 101 21.12 17.24 -8.17
CA GLU A 101 21.74 17.84 -9.35
C GLU A 101 21.06 19.16 -9.74
N THR A 102 19.75 19.25 -9.58
CA THR A 102 18.96 20.43 -9.98
C THR A 102 18.56 21.32 -8.80
N GLY A 103 18.55 20.76 -7.59
CA GLY A 103 18.02 21.43 -6.41
C GLY A 103 16.50 21.49 -6.36
N GLU A 104 15.80 20.87 -7.31
CA GLU A 104 14.34 20.82 -7.37
C GLU A 104 13.78 20.18 -6.10
N SER A 105 12.75 20.79 -5.53
CA SER A 105 12.07 20.29 -4.33
C SER A 105 10.97 19.32 -4.69
N CYS A 106 11.02 18.14 -4.09
CA CYS A 106 9.92 17.19 -4.07
C CYS A 106 9.13 17.41 -2.76
N VAL A 107 7.84 17.63 -2.85
CA VAL A 107 6.99 17.96 -1.69
C VAL A 107 6.36 16.69 -1.12
N PRO A 108 6.86 16.14 0.00
CA PRO A 108 6.28 14.94 0.59
C PRO A 108 4.87 15.22 1.13
N ASN A 109 3.93 14.31 0.87
CA ASN A 109 2.55 14.42 1.33
C ASN A 109 2.05 13.21 2.12
N SER A 110 2.72 12.06 2.02
CA SER A 110 2.34 10.86 2.74
C SER A 110 3.57 10.01 3.09
N LEU A 111 3.55 9.42 4.27
CA LEU A 111 4.55 8.45 4.73
C LEU A 111 3.83 7.24 5.29
N THR A 112 4.09 6.07 4.74
CA THR A 112 3.39 4.84 5.11
C THR A 112 4.37 3.68 5.19
N ARG A 113 4.36 2.95 6.30
CA ARG A 113 5.11 1.70 6.41
C ARG A 113 4.35 0.59 5.69
N LEU A 114 5.00 -0.12 4.77
CA LEU A 114 4.42 -1.27 4.10
C LEU A 114 4.36 -2.48 5.03
N THR A 115 3.32 -3.29 4.87
CA THR A 115 3.29 -4.62 5.46
C THR A 115 4.32 -5.53 4.77
N PRO A 116 4.73 -6.65 5.40
CA PRO A 116 5.63 -7.61 4.77
C PRO A 116 5.12 -8.11 3.41
N ASP A 117 3.81 -8.32 3.28
CA ASP A 117 3.20 -8.80 2.03
C ASP A 117 3.22 -7.72 0.94
N GLU A 118 2.92 -6.47 1.28
CA GLU A 118 3.03 -5.33 0.35
C GLU A 118 4.48 -5.13 -0.11
N ALA A 119 5.43 -5.23 0.82
CA ALA A 119 6.85 -5.12 0.51
C ALA A 119 7.33 -6.25 -0.42
N ALA A 120 6.89 -7.48 -0.17
CA ALA A 120 7.19 -8.64 -1.01
C ALA A 120 6.58 -8.54 -2.41
N ALA A 121 5.41 -7.90 -2.53
CA ALA A 121 4.71 -7.70 -3.80
C ALA A 121 5.31 -6.60 -4.67
N LEU A 122 6.26 -5.79 -4.17
CA LEU A 122 6.92 -4.76 -4.97
C LEU A 122 7.66 -5.38 -6.16
N PRO A 123 7.53 -4.79 -7.37
CA PRO A 123 8.34 -5.18 -8.51
C PRO A 123 9.84 -5.11 -8.17
N PRO A 124 10.69 -6.01 -8.69
CA PRO A 124 12.12 -6.00 -8.38
C PRO A 124 12.82 -4.66 -8.63
N ARG A 125 12.39 -3.91 -9.65
CA ARG A 125 12.93 -2.59 -10.01
C ARG A 125 12.61 -1.50 -8.97
N ASP A 126 11.53 -1.66 -8.20
CA ASP A 126 11.02 -0.67 -7.25
C ASP A 126 11.45 -0.97 -5.81
N ARG A 127 12.16 -2.07 -5.59
CA ARG A 127 12.69 -2.45 -4.27
C ARG A 127 13.91 -1.61 -3.91
N PRO A 128 13.86 -0.90 -2.74
CA PRO A 128 14.99 -0.11 -2.24
C PRO A 128 16.11 -0.94 -1.63
#